data_7104c2ecbb71c3e59df256a846bc73e5
#
_entry.id   7104c2ecbb71c3e59df256a846bc73e5
#
_cell.length_a   1.000
_cell.length_b   1.000
_cell.length_c   1.000
_cell.angle_alpha   90.00
_cell.angle_beta   90.00
_cell.angle_gamma   90.00
#
_symmetry.space_group_name_H-M   'P 1'
#
loop_
_entity.id
_entity.type
_entity.pdbx_description
1 polymer ?
#
loop_
_entity_poly.entity_id
_entity_poly.type
_entity_poly.pdbx_seq_one_letter_code
_entity_poly.pdbx_strand_id
1 'polypeptide(L)'
;MPGRPVNPFKGRHYSGEIILLAVRWYLRYPLAYQHVAEMLVERGLAVDASCIWRWVQAYAPELNKRCRPHLRPTNKSYRIDETYIRIKGEDRYLYRALDSTGQTIDFLLMARRDTAAAKRFLVKAMEASGSALPRVMNVDRNPAYLAAVEALKADGSLPPRVQLRQCKYLNNVIEQDHRNVKKRAWLAKGYGSFQSAWRTLQGIETIHMIRKGRVRWLAAHDAAGEALFIAELFGLSAY
;
A
#
# COMPACT_ATOMS: atom_id res chain seq x y z
N MET A 1 1.12 -19.48 -26.35
CA MET A 1 1.16 -18.02 -26.59
C MET A 1 0.56 -17.33 -25.39
N PRO A 2 1.25 -16.52 -24.59
CA PRO A 2 0.62 -15.72 -23.57
C PRO A 2 -0.33 -14.73 -24.28
N GLY A 3 -1.61 -14.77 -23.90
CA GLY A 3 -2.63 -13.91 -24.47
C GLY A 3 -2.23 -12.45 -24.36
N ARG A 4 -2.55 -11.61 -25.36
CA ARG A 4 -2.34 -10.16 -25.33
C ARG A 4 -2.89 -9.61 -24.00
N PRO A 5 -2.13 -8.79 -23.28
CA PRO A 5 -2.63 -8.19 -22.05
C PRO A 5 -3.93 -7.45 -22.35
N VAL A 6 -4.99 -7.83 -21.65
CA VAL A 6 -6.30 -7.18 -21.81
C VAL A 6 -6.11 -5.71 -21.46
N ASN A 7 -6.38 -4.81 -22.43
CA ASN A 7 -6.34 -3.36 -22.18
C ASN A 7 -7.37 -3.01 -21.10
N PRO A 8 -6.95 -2.61 -19.89
CA PRO A 8 -7.86 -2.37 -18.78
C PRO A 8 -8.72 -1.11 -18.96
N PHE A 9 -8.44 -0.32 -20.00
CA PHE A 9 -9.16 0.92 -20.35
C PHE A 9 -10.14 0.75 -21.49
N LYS A 10 -10.26 -0.46 -22.06
CA LYS A 10 -11.20 -0.72 -23.17
C LYS A 10 -12.63 -0.31 -22.78
N GLY A 11 -13.28 0.49 -23.62
CA GLY A 11 -14.65 0.99 -23.39
C GLY A 11 -14.73 2.14 -22.38
N ARG A 12 -13.63 2.75 -21.97
CA ARG A 12 -13.64 3.97 -21.16
C ARG A 12 -13.75 5.21 -22.04
N HIS A 13 -14.47 6.22 -21.54
CA HIS A 13 -14.64 7.50 -22.24
C HIS A 13 -13.31 8.28 -22.37
N TYR A 14 -12.45 8.20 -21.37
CA TYR A 14 -11.14 8.84 -21.32
C TYR A 14 -10.03 7.82 -21.63
N SER A 15 -8.93 8.31 -22.22
CA SER A 15 -7.75 7.49 -22.49
C SER A 15 -7.11 6.96 -21.20
N GLY A 16 -6.35 5.87 -21.32
CA GLY A 16 -5.66 5.26 -20.20
C GLY A 16 -4.68 6.20 -19.52
N GLU A 17 -4.03 7.07 -20.30
CA GLU A 17 -3.07 8.08 -19.84
C GLU A 17 -3.74 9.10 -18.92
N ILE A 18 -4.89 9.65 -19.30
CA ILE A 18 -5.67 10.60 -18.48
C ILE A 18 -6.14 9.93 -17.20
N ILE A 19 -6.66 8.72 -17.29
CA ILE A 19 -7.13 7.95 -16.14
C ILE A 19 -5.98 7.70 -15.15
N LEU A 20 -4.83 7.19 -15.62
CA LEU A 20 -3.69 6.91 -14.75
C LEU A 20 -3.05 8.18 -14.18
N LEU A 21 -3.02 9.27 -14.95
CA LEU A 21 -2.56 10.56 -14.47
C LEU A 21 -3.38 11.02 -13.26
N ALA A 22 -4.71 11.01 -13.38
CA ALA A 22 -5.61 11.39 -12.30
C ALA A 22 -5.49 10.47 -11.09
N VAL A 23 -5.47 9.14 -11.30
CA VAL A 23 -5.29 8.15 -10.24
C VAL A 23 -3.95 8.35 -9.53
N ARG A 24 -2.85 8.51 -10.28
CA ARG A 24 -1.53 8.76 -9.71
C ARG A 24 -1.48 10.06 -8.92
N TRP A 25 -2.01 11.16 -9.44
CA TRP A 25 -2.06 12.43 -8.70
C TRP A 25 -2.80 12.26 -7.38
N TYR A 26 -3.97 11.68 -7.39
CA TYR A 26 -4.72 11.43 -6.17
C TYR A 26 -3.94 10.54 -5.19
N LEU A 27 -3.33 9.44 -5.63
CA LEU A 27 -2.61 8.50 -4.77
C LEU A 27 -1.26 9.05 -4.27
N ARG A 28 -0.61 9.92 -5.03
CA ARG A 28 0.70 10.48 -4.71
C ARG A 28 0.63 11.72 -3.82
N TYR A 29 -0.24 12.67 -4.19
CA TYR A 29 -0.29 13.98 -3.56
C TYR A 29 -1.46 14.08 -2.58
N PRO A 30 -1.39 14.95 -1.55
CA PRO A 30 -2.46 15.15 -0.58
C PRO A 30 -3.61 15.97 -1.19
N LEU A 31 -4.26 15.43 -2.21
CA LEU A 31 -5.35 16.04 -2.96
C LEU A 31 -6.68 15.37 -2.63
N ALA A 32 -7.77 16.15 -2.62
CA ALA A 32 -9.12 15.62 -2.69
C ALA A 32 -9.46 15.24 -4.15
N TYR A 33 -10.48 14.41 -4.36
CA TYR A 33 -10.98 14.11 -5.71
C TYR A 33 -11.41 15.35 -6.46
N GLN A 34 -12.01 16.32 -5.75
CA GLN A 34 -12.40 17.61 -6.31
C GLN A 34 -11.19 18.39 -6.84
N HIS A 35 -10.10 18.46 -6.10
CA HIS A 35 -8.88 19.15 -6.55
C HIS A 35 -8.30 18.52 -7.83
N VAL A 36 -8.34 17.19 -7.94
CA VAL A 36 -7.89 16.49 -9.15
C VAL A 36 -8.82 16.80 -10.33
N ALA A 37 -10.13 16.90 -10.09
CA ALA A 37 -11.10 17.30 -11.11
C ALA A 37 -10.81 18.72 -11.63
N GLU A 38 -10.62 19.67 -10.74
CA GLU A 38 -10.26 21.07 -11.07
C GLU A 38 -8.97 21.13 -11.90
N MET A 39 -7.92 20.41 -11.49
CA MET A 39 -6.65 20.33 -12.25
C MET A 39 -6.82 19.76 -13.67
N LEU A 40 -7.80 18.88 -13.89
CA LEU A 40 -8.12 18.34 -15.21
C LEU A 40 -8.92 19.35 -16.04
N VAL A 41 -9.88 20.06 -15.42
CA VAL A 41 -10.66 21.12 -16.08
C VAL A 41 -9.75 22.24 -16.59
N GLU A 42 -8.74 22.66 -15.82
CA GLU A 42 -7.71 23.62 -16.26
C GLU A 42 -6.99 23.19 -17.55
N ARG A 43 -7.00 21.90 -17.87
CA ARG A 43 -6.40 21.30 -19.08
C ARG A 43 -7.42 20.96 -20.15
N GLY A 44 -8.64 21.50 -20.05
CA GLY A 44 -9.72 21.27 -20.98
C GLY A 44 -10.41 19.90 -20.87
N LEU A 45 -10.20 19.18 -19.75
CA LEU A 45 -10.77 17.84 -19.52
C LEU A 45 -11.87 17.90 -18.46
N ALA A 46 -13.13 17.89 -18.89
CA ALA A 46 -14.32 17.97 -18.02
C ALA A 46 -14.57 16.64 -17.32
N VAL A 47 -13.86 16.36 -16.23
CA VAL A 47 -13.98 15.16 -15.40
C VAL A 47 -14.47 15.52 -14.02
N ASP A 48 -15.54 14.88 -13.54
CA ASP A 48 -16.03 15.12 -12.19
C ASP A 48 -15.34 14.23 -11.12
N ALA A 49 -15.41 14.68 -9.87
CA ALA A 49 -14.77 14.03 -8.73
C ALA A 49 -15.25 12.58 -8.54
N SER A 50 -16.52 12.26 -8.86
CA SER A 50 -17.08 10.91 -8.73
C SER A 50 -16.49 9.96 -9.76
N CYS A 51 -16.16 10.47 -10.94
CA CYS A 51 -15.48 9.71 -11.98
C CYS A 51 -14.06 9.33 -11.54
N ILE A 52 -13.32 10.30 -10.98
CA ILE A 52 -11.96 10.06 -10.44
C ILE A 52 -12.02 9.06 -9.29
N TRP A 53 -13.00 9.18 -8.38
CA TRP A 53 -13.21 8.20 -7.33
C TRP A 53 -13.39 6.78 -7.90
N ARG A 54 -14.25 6.60 -8.92
CA ARG A 54 -14.46 5.30 -9.59
C ARG A 54 -13.15 4.76 -10.19
N TRP A 55 -12.34 5.62 -10.81
CA TRP A 55 -11.03 5.23 -11.34
C TRP A 55 -10.09 4.78 -10.23
N VAL A 56 -9.99 5.51 -9.13
CA VAL A 56 -9.17 5.08 -7.98
C VAL A 56 -9.65 3.74 -7.45
N GLN A 57 -10.97 3.53 -7.31
CA GLN A 57 -11.52 2.25 -6.84
C GLN A 57 -11.20 1.08 -7.80
N ALA A 58 -11.12 1.32 -9.09
CA ALA A 58 -10.81 0.29 -10.08
C ALA A 58 -9.29 0.03 -10.19
N TYR A 59 -8.49 1.10 -10.30
CA TYR A 59 -7.11 0.97 -10.71
C TYR A 59 -6.09 0.95 -9.55
N ALA A 60 -6.45 1.40 -8.36
CA ALA A 60 -5.53 1.34 -7.22
C ALA A 60 -5.18 -0.10 -6.77
N PRO A 61 -6.15 -1.04 -6.65
CA PRO A 61 -5.84 -2.44 -6.40
C PRO A 61 -5.07 -3.10 -7.55
N GLU A 62 -5.40 -2.75 -8.79
CA GLU A 62 -4.73 -3.29 -9.97
C GLU A 62 -3.28 -2.82 -10.04
N LEU A 63 -3.01 -1.56 -9.70
CA LEU A 63 -1.65 -1.02 -9.56
C LEU A 63 -0.85 -1.82 -8.51
N ASN A 64 -1.44 -2.10 -7.34
CA ASN A 64 -0.78 -2.91 -6.32
C ASN A 64 -0.44 -4.32 -6.84
N LYS A 65 -1.39 -4.98 -7.49
CA LYS A 65 -1.20 -6.32 -8.06
C LYS A 65 -0.07 -6.33 -9.09
N ARG A 66 -0.07 -5.40 -10.04
CA ARG A 66 0.92 -5.33 -11.13
C ARG A 66 2.30 -4.90 -10.64
N CYS A 67 2.39 -4.05 -9.62
CA CYS A 67 3.66 -3.58 -9.07
C CYS A 67 4.43 -4.68 -8.30
N ARG A 68 3.73 -5.59 -7.63
CA ARG A 68 4.35 -6.58 -6.73
C ARG A 68 5.48 -7.42 -7.34
N PRO A 69 5.39 -7.95 -8.57
CA PRO A 69 6.47 -8.73 -9.17
C PRO A 69 7.77 -7.94 -9.39
N HIS A 70 7.70 -6.62 -9.41
CA HIS A 70 8.82 -5.72 -9.69
C HIS A 70 9.53 -5.21 -8.43
N LEU A 71 9.08 -5.60 -7.24
CA LEU A 71 9.66 -5.13 -5.99
C LEU A 71 11.01 -5.79 -5.71
N ARG A 72 11.94 -4.98 -5.13
CA ARG A 72 13.21 -5.49 -4.60
C ARG A 72 12.97 -6.36 -3.37
N PRO A 73 13.83 -7.34 -3.08
CA PRO A 73 13.79 -8.06 -1.81
C PRO A 73 13.95 -7.11 -0.61
N THR A 74 13.27 -7.44 0.48
CA THR A 74 13.48 -6.79 1.79
C THR A 74 14.49 -7.55 2.62
N ASN A 75 15.02 -6.91 3.67
CA ASN A 75 15.88 -7.62 4.61
C ASN A 75 15.07 -8.43 5.64
N LYS A 76 15.76 -9.22 6.46
CA LYS A 76 15.16 -10.15 7.43
C LYS A 76 14.86 -9.53 8.80
N SER A 77 14.84 -8.20 8.92
CA SER A 77 14.55 -7.50 10.17
C SER A 77 13.27 -6.69 10.04
N TYR A 78 12.18 -7.23 10.55
CA TYR A 78 10.84 -6.64 10.42
C TYR A 78 10.57 -5.63 11.54
N ARG A 79 9.93 -4.52 11.17
CA ARG A 79 9.31 -3.53 12.06
C ARG A 79 7.82 -3.56 11.80
N ILE A 80 7.04 -3.93 12.79
CA ILE A 80 5.60 -4.18 12.62
C ILE A 80 4.85 -3.27 13.59
N ASP A 81 3.86 -2.60 13.08
CA ASP A 81 2.98 -1.74 13.85
C ASP A 81 1.67 -1.52 13.10
N GLU A 82 0.62 -1.07 13.80
CA GLU A 82 -0.64 -0.69 13.18
C GLU A 82 -0.95 0.79 13.40
N THR A 83 -1.71 1.34 12.46
CA THR A 83 -2.24 2.69 12.57
C THR A 83 -3.75 2.71 12.34
N TYR A 84 -4.43 3.70 12.93
CA TYR A 84 -5.87 3.86 12.84
C TYR A 84 -6.27 4.48 11.51
N ILE A 85 -7.33 3.93 10.92
CA ILE A 85 -7.99 4.45 9.71
C ILE A 85 -9.48 4.64 10.01
N ARG A 86 -9.98 5.87 9.87
CA ARG A 86 -11.39 6.19 10.13
C ARG A 86 -12.27 5.72 8.98
N ILE A 87 -13.24 4.85 9.27
CA ILE A 87 -14.18 4.30 8.29
C ILE A 87 -15.60 4.36 8.87
N LYS A 88 -16.50 5.15 8.25
CA LYS A 88 -17.86 5.40 8.76
C LYS A 88 -17.89 5.85 10.22
N GLY A 89 -16.94 6.69 10.62
CA GLY A 89 -16.86 7.16 11.99
C GLY A 89 -16.21 6.19 12.98
N GLU A 90 -15.87 4.96 12.59
CA GLU A 90 -15.24 3.95 13.41
C GLU A 90 -13.75 3.78 13.09
N ASP A 91 -12.95 3.46 14.09
CA ASP A 91 -11.54 3.17 13.91
C ASP A 91 -11.35 1.74 13.40
N ARG A 92 -10.57 1.61 12.31
CA ARG A 92 -10.09 0.36 11.75
C ARG A 92 -8.56 0.39 11.76
N TYR A 93 -7.93 -0.76 11.59
CA TYR A 93 -6.51 -0.93 11.85
C TYR A 93 -5.79 -1.28 10.55
N LEU A 94 -4.89 -0.40 10.11
CA LEU A 94 -3.96 -0.71 9.04
C LEU A 94 -2.67 -1.25 9.65
N TYR A 95 -2.51 -2.56 9.58
CA TYR A 95 -1.26 -3.25 9.92
C TYR A 95 -0.23 -3.00 8.83
N ARG A 96 1.00 -2.74 9.22
CA ARG A 96 2.11 -2.48 8.30
C ARG A 96 3.37 -3.16 8.80
N ALA A 97 4.17 -3.66 7.86
CA ALA A 97 5.51 -4.17 8.13
C ALA A 97 6.51 -3.45 7.24
N LEU A 98 7.57 -2.94 7.85
CA LEU A 98 8.74 -2.39 7.17
C LEU A 98 9.96 -3.24 7.51
N ASP A 99 10.96 -3.21 6.66
CA ASP A 99 12.27 -3.71 7.04
C ASP A 99 13.10 -2.65 7.82
N SER A 100 14.29 -3.01 8.27
CA SER A 100 15.14 -2.09 9.07
C SER A 100 15.65 -0.89 8.27
N THR A 101 15.58 -0.92 6.94
CA THR A 101 15.92 0.21 6.07
C THR A 101 14.71 1.09 5.75
N GLY A 102 13.54 0.75 6.30
CA GLY A 102 12.29 1.48 6.09
C GLY A 102 11.54 1.07 4.82
N GLN A 103 11.96 0.03 4.11
CA GLN A 103 11.22 -0.47 2.95
C GLN A 103 9.97 -1.23 3.38
N THR A 104 8.83 -0.92 2.76
CA THR A 104 7.56 -1.57 3.08
C THR A 104 7.60 -3.05 2.66
N ILE A 105 7.39 -3.96 3.60
CA ILE A 105 7.26 -5.40 3.34
C ILE A 105 5.84 -5.69 2.84
N ASP A 106 4.85 -5.42 3.70
CA ASP A 106 3.44 -5.53 3.33
C ASP A 106 2.54 -4.72 4.28
N PHE A 107 1.25 -4.67 3.97
CA PHE A 107 0.22 -3.97 4.74
C PHE A 107 -1.12 -4.71 4.63
N LEU A 108 -2.00 -4.53 5.63
CA LEU A 108 -3.33 -5.16 5.67
C LEU A 108 -4.29 -4.32 6.50
N LEU A 109 -5.45 -3.98 5.92
CA LEU A 109 -6.53 -3.32 6.67
C LEU A 109 -7.40 -4.37 7.37
N MET A 110 -7.59 -4.19 8.67
CA MET A 110 -8.36 -5.09 9.52
C MET A 110 -9.45 -4.34 10.29
N ALA A 111 -10.57 -5.01 10.54
CA ALA A 111 -11.68 -4.44 11.31
C ALA A 111 -11.40 -4.42 12.82
N ARG A 112 -10.60 -5.35 13.31
CA ARG A 112 -10.27 -5.53 14.73
C ARG A 112 -8.77 -5.53 14.94
N ARG A 113 -8.37 -5.23 16.20
CA ARG A 113 -6.99 -5.30 16.70
C ARG A 113 -6.90 -6.45 17.69
N ASP A 114 -6.81 -7.66 17.21
CA ASP A 114 -6.77 -8.89 18.01
C ASP A 114 -5.68 -9.86 17.52
N THR A 115 -5.50 -10.96 18.21
CA THR A 115 -4.51 -12.00 17.88
C THR A 115 -4.75 -12.60 16.50
N ALA A 116 -6.01 -12.80 16.10
CA ALA A 116 -6.34 -13.36 14.79
C ALA A 116 -5.95 -12.39 13.65
N ALA A 117 -6.19 -11.09 13.84
CA ALA A 117 -5.75 -10.06 12.91
C ALA A 117 -4.22 -9.99 12.79
N ALA A 118 -3.53 -10.01 13.94
CA ALA A 118 -2.06 -10.03 13.97
C ALA A 118 -1.51 -11.29 13.26
N LYS A 119 -2.02 -12.48 13.56
CA LYS A 119 -1.64 -13.74 12.92
C LYS A 119 -1.83 -13.67 11.40
N ARG A 120 -3.01 -13.24 10.95
CA ARG A 120 -3.32 -13.11 9.52
C ARG A 120 -2.37 -12.13 8.81
N PHE A 121 -2.05 -11.01 9.46
CA PHE A 121 -1.12 -10.04 8.90
C PHE A 121 0.31 -10.59 8.82
N LEU A 122 0.81 -11.27 9.87
CA LEU A 122 2.15 -11.85 9.90
C LEU A 122 2.33 -12.89 8.78
N VAL A 123 1.35 -13.78 8.58
CA VAL A 123 1.36 -14.75 7.47
C VAL A 123 1.47 -14.01 6.14
N LYS A 124 0.58 -13.03 5.89
CA LYS A 124 0.60 -12.23 4.67
C LYS A 124 1.94 -11.52 4.44
N ALA A 125 2.56 -10.98 5.48
CA ALA A 125 3.85 -10.30 5.36
C ALA A 125 5.01 -11.26 5.03
N MET A 126 4.96 -12.49 5.54
CA MET A 126 5.95 -13.53 5.22
C MET A 126 5.80 -14.08 3.80
N GLU A 127 4.58 -14.13 3.28
CA GLU A 127 4.26 -14.57 1.92
C GLU A 127 4.43 -13.46 0.87
N ALA A 128 4.67 -12.22 1.30
CA ALA A 128 4.75 -11.09 0.38
C ALA A 128 5.89 -11.27 -0.64
N SER A 129 5.61 -10.90 -1.89
CA SER A 129 6.56 -11.00 -3.00
C SER A 129 7.89 -10.30 -2.67
N GLY A 130 9.00 -11.01 -2.84
CA GLY A 130 10.34 -10.50 -2.53
C GLY A 130 10.64 -10.37 -1.04
N SER A 131 9.80 -10.91 -0.14
CA SER A 131 10.08 -10.95 1.29
C SER A 131 10.95 -12.15 1.65
N ALA A 132 12.00 -11.92 2.44
CA ALA A 132 12.74 -12.99 3.08
C ALA A 132 12.10 -13.31 4.43
N LEU A 133 12.03 -14.58 4.81
CA LEU A 133 11.58 -14.97 6.15
C LEU A 133 12.32 -14.16 7.22
N PRO A 134 11.63 -13.60 8.20
CA PRO A 134 12.26 -12.74 9.19
C PRO A 134 13.22 -13.54 10.09
N ARG A 135 14.34 -12.94 10.44
CA ARG A 135 15.19 -13.38 11.54
C ARG A 135 14.71 -12.78 12.86
N VAL A 136 14.20 -11.56 12.80
CA VAL A 136 13.70 -10.82 13.95
C VAL A 136 12.48 -9.97 13.55
N MET A 137 11.48 -9.99 14.41
CA MET A 137 10.29 -9.12 14.33
C MET A 137 10.31 -8.17 15.53
N ASN A 138 10.29 -6.87 15.26
CA ASN A 138 10.13 -5.85 16.29
C ASN A 138 8.69 -5.33 16.26
N VAL A 139 8.01 -5.40 17.39
CA VAL A 139 6.61 -4.99 17.57
C VAL A 139 6.50 -4.05 18.77
N ASP A 140 5.35 -3.42 18.96
CA ASP A 140 4.99 -2.77 20.20
C ASP A 140 4.72 -3.81 21.31
N ARG A 141 4.33 -3.33 22.51
CA ARG A 141 4.02 -4.21 23.65
C ARG A 141 2.60 -4.79 23.62
N ASN A 142 1.92 -4.74 22.47
CA ASN A 142 0.59 -5.34 22.34
C ASN A 142 0.67 -6.88 22.50
N PRO A 143 -0.03 -7.48 23.46
CA PRO A 143 0.03 -8.93 23.70
C PRO A 143 -0.49 -9.77 22.54
N ALA A 144 -1.30 -9.20 21.64
CA ALA A 144 -1.79 -9.87 20.45
C ALA A 144 -0.65 -10.35 19.52
N TYR A 145 0.46 -9.62 19.44
CA TYR A 145 1.62 -10.06 18.64
C TYR A 145 2.34 -11.23 19.26
N LEU A 146 2.51 -11.25 20.59
CA LEU A 146 3.13 -12.37 21.28
C LEU A 146 2.34 -13.66 21.03
N ALA A 147 1.04 -13.63 21.33
CA ALA A 147 0.15 -14.76 21.12
C ALA A 147 0.11 -15.23 19.63
N ALA A 148 0.12 -14.28 18.67
CA ALA A 148 0.14 -14.61 17.25
C ALA A 148 1.45 -15.30 16.84
N VAL A 149 2.61 -14.82 17.31
CA VAL A 149 3.92 -15.40 17.01
C VAL A 149 4.06 -16.79 17.63
N GLU A 150 3.62 -16.98 18.88
CA GLU A 150 3.61 -18.28 19.55
C GLU A 150 2.74 -19.29 18.78
N ALA A 151 1.53 -18.89 18.37
CA ALA A 151 0.65 -19.73 17.57
C ALA A 151 1.27 -20.11 16.22
N LEU A 152 1.96 -19.18 15.53
CA LEU A 152 2.62 -19.43 14.25
C LEU A 152 3.88 -20.34 14.41
N LYS A 153 4.54 -20.29 15.56
CA LYS A 153 5.63 -21.23 15.87
C LYS A 153 5.10 -22.61 16.19
N ALA A 154 4.00 -22.70 16.92
CA ALA A 154 3.38 -23.97 17.29
C ALA A 154 2.82 -24.73 16.09
N ASP A 155 2.24 -24.03 15.10
CA ASP A 155 1.71 -24.66 13.87
C ASP A 155 2.78 -24.84 12.75
N GLY A 156 4.04 -24.45 13.01
CA GLY A 156 5.15 -24.60 12.07
C GLY A 156 5.22 -23.54 10.96
N SER A 157 4.29 -22.59 10.90
CA SER A 157 4.27 -21.52 9.90
C SER A 157 5.42 -20.51 10.10
N LEU A 158 5.94 -20.40 11.32
CA LEU A 158 7.08 -19.55 11.65
C LEU A 158 8.19 -20.37 12.30
N PRO A 159 9.45 -20.35 11.78
CA PRO A 159 10.54 -21.09 12.37
C PRO A 159 10.79 -20.70 13.83
N PRO A 160 11.05 -21.67 14.75
CA PRO A 160 11.28 -21.40 16.18
C PRO A 160 12.40 -20.39 16.47
N ARG A 161 13.43 -20.32 15.60
CA ARG A 161 14.59 -19.41 15.71
C ARG A 161 14.24 -17.92 15.48
N VAL A 162 13.06 -17.60 14.97
CA VAL A 162 12.65 -16.20 14.76
C VAL A 162 12.47 -15.52 16.12
N GLN A 163 13.18 -14.41 16.30
CA GLN A 163 13.13 -13.62 17.53
C GLN A 163 11.99 -12.60 17.47
N LEU A 164 11.17 -12.55 18.50
CA LEU A 164 10.25 -11.44 18.74
C LEU A 164 10.90 -10.46 19.72
N ARG A 165 10.90 -9.17 19.37
CA ARG A 165 11.39 -8.07 20.22
C ARG A 165 10.29 -7.05 20.43
N GLN A 166 10.10 -6.65 21.68
CA GLN A 166 9.16 -5.58 22.06
C GLN A 166 9.94 -4.33 22.46
N CYS A 167 10.45 -3.61 21.47
CA CYS A 167 11.32 -2.45 21.68
C CYS A 167 10.75 -1.22 20.97
N LYS A 168 10.25 -0.27 21.76
CA LYS A 168 9.53 0.91 21.25
C LYS A 168 10.37 1.76 20.28
N TYR A 169 11.63 2.07 20.60
CA TYR A 169 12.42 2.97 19.75
C TYR A 169 12.85 2.33 18.42
N LEU A 170 12.83 1.03 18.30
CA LEU A 170 13.05 0.38 17.01
C LEU A 170 11.85 0.56 16.06
N ASN A 171 10.71 0.99 16.58
CA ASN A 171 9.51 1.28 15.81
C ASN A 171 9.38 2.75 15.35
N ASN A 172 10.30 3.64 15.74
CA ASN A 172 10.27 5.03 15.28
C ASN A 172 10.26 5.16 13.75
N VAL A 173 10.93 4.25 13.04
CA VAL A 173 10.96 4.22 11.56
C VAL A 173 9.56 3.99 11.00
N ILE A 174 8.81 3.02 11.52
CA ILE A 174 7.45 2.73 11.06
C ILE A 174 6.46 3.80 11.53
N GLU A 175 6.64 4.37 12.72
CA GLU A 175 5.82 5.49 13.21
C GLU A 175 5.95 6.73 12.30
N GLN A 176 7.17 7.05 11.86
CA GLN A 176 7.39 8.13 10.89
C GLN A 176 6.74 7.83 9.54
N ASP A 177 6.84 6.59 9.08
CA ASP A 177 6.27 6.14 7.82
C ASP A 177 4.73 6.16 7.84
N HIS A 178 4.09 5.96 9.01
CA HIS A 178 2.65 6.13 9.20
C HIS A 178 2.14 7.53 8.87
N ARG A 179 2.97 8.57 9.01
CA ARG A 179 2.57 9.97 8.75
C ARG A 179 2.03 10.16 7.34
N ASN A 180 2.62 9.47 6.34
CA ASN A 180 2.15 9.54 4.96
C ASN A 180 0.70 9.04 4.83
N VAL A 181 0.40 7.88 5.39
CA VAL A 181 -0.94 7.29 5.31
C VAL A 181 -1.93 8.07 6.16
N LYS A 182 -1.54 8.45 7.39
CA LYS A 182 -2.38 9.26 8.28
C LYS A 182 -2.78 10.60 7.65
N LYS A 183 -1.82 11.31 7.03
CA LYS A 183 -2.10 12.57 6.32
C LYS A 183 -3.12 12.37 5.21
N ARG A 184 -3.02 11.28 4.45
CA ARG A 184 -3.96 10.96 3.36
C ARG A 184 -5.35 10.60 3.89
N ALA A 185 -5.43 9.76 4.92
CA ALA A 185 -6.68 9.38 5.55
C ALA A 185 -7.40 10.57 6.21
N TRP A 186 -6.64 11.48 6.82
CA TRP A 186 -7.18 12.71 7.41
C TRP A 186 -7.77 13.65 6.35
N LEU A 187 -7.06 13.88 5.24
CA LEU A 187 -7.53 14.73 4.14
C LEU A 187 -8.77 14.15 3.44
N ALA A 188 -8.90 12.84 3.40
CA ALA A 188 -10.09 12.16 2.90
C ALA A 188 -11.29 12.27 3.86
N LYS A 189 -11.13 12.90 5.05
CA LYS A 189 -12.15 12.95 6.13
C LYS A 189 -12.69 11.56 6.50
N GLY A 190 -11.86 10.52 6.35
CA GLY A 190 -12.23 9.11 6.49
C GLY A 190 -12.81 8.50 5.21
N TYR A 191 -13.26 7.28 5.33
CA TYR A 191 -13.76 6.49 4.19
C TYR A 191 -15.21 6.05 4.43
N GLY A 192 -16.02 6.05 3.36
CA GLY A 192 -17.43 5.67 3.42
C GLY A 192 -17.69 4.16 3.54
N SER A 193 -16.70 3.29 3.27
CA SER A 193 -16.82 1.84 3.46
C SER A 193 -15.45 1.19 3.65
N PHE A 194 -15.43 0.01 4.27
CA PHE A 194 -14.21 -0.79 4.45
C PHE A 194 -13.58 -1.16 3.10
N GLN A 195 -14.39 -1.55 2.13
CA GLN A 195 -13.93 -1.95 0.82
C GLN A 195 -13.32 -0.78 0.04
N SER A 196 -13.96 0.41 0.06
CA SER A 196 -13.40 1.59 -0.61
C SER A 196 -12.12 2.08 0.05
N ALA A 197 -12.05 2.04 1.39
CA ALA A 197 -10.83 2.31 2.14
C ALA A 197 -9.70 1.36 1.72
N TRP A 198 -9.96 0.05 1.72
CA TRP A 198 -8.98 -0.96 1.37
C TRP A 198 -8.44 -0.77 -0.06
N ARG A 199 -9.34 -0.56 -1.03
CA ARG A 199 -8.93 -0.31 -2.42
C ARG A 199 -8.03 0.92 -2.55
N THR A 200 -8.42 2.03 -1.92
CA THR A 200 -7.63 3.28 -1.96
C THR A 200 -6.28 3.12 -1.26
N LEU A 201 -6.25 2.48 -0.09
CA LEU A 201 -5.02 2.24 0.67
C LEU A 201 -4.02 1.36 -0.09
N GLN A 202 -4.49 0.36 -0.84
CA GLN A 202 -3.61 -0.42 -1.71
C GLN A 202 -2.84 0.48 -2.69
N GLY A 203 -3.51 1.45 -3.31
CA GLY A 203 -2.86 2.39 -4.21
C GLY A 203 -1.89 3.34 -3.49
N ILE A 204 -2.32 3.92 -2.37
CA ILE A 204 -1.48 4.83 -1.56
C ILE A 204 -0.19 4.13 -1.12
N GLU A 205 -0.29 2.93 -0.57
CA GLU A 205 0.86 2.15 -0.13
C GLU A 205 1.75 1.73 -1.31
N THR A 206 1.16 1.40 -2.45
CA THR A 206 1.94 1.05 -3.66
C THR A 206 2.73 2.25 -4.18
N ILE A 207 2.11 3.41 -4.31
CA ILE A 207 2.82 4.64 -4.69
C ILE A 207 3.92 4.97 -3.66
N HIS A 208 3.65 4.76 -2.38
CA HIS A 208 4.64 4.97 -1.34
C HIS A 208 5.85 4.03 -1.48
N MET A 209 5.62 2.75 -1.77
CA MET A 209 6.69 1.78 -2.07
C MET A 209 7.52 2.19 -3.30
N ILE A 210 6.88 2.60 -4.39
CA ILE A 210 7.56 3.08 -5.60
C ILE A 210 8.45 4.28 -5.27
N ARG A 211 7.91 5.29 -4.59
CA ARG A 211 8.63 6.50 -4.18
C ARG A 211 9.84 6.24 -3.29
N LYS A 212 9.79 5.21 -2.45
CA LYS A 212 10.90 4.78 -1.60
C LYS A 212 11.99 4.00 -2.34
N GLY A 213 11.85 3.84 -3.66
CA GLY A 213 12.81 3.08 -4.49
C GLY A 213 12.72 1.57 -4.27
N ARG A 214 11.54 1.04 -3.86
CA ARG A 214 11.33 -0.39 -3.70
C ARG A 214 11.25 -1.14 -5.04
N VAL A 215 11.03 -0.46 -6.17
CA VAL A 215 11.07 -1.04 -7.52
C VAL A 215 12.51 -1.25 -7.97
N ARG A 216 12.80 -2.38 -8.62
CA ARG A 216 14.18 -2.84 -8.88
C ARG A 216 15.06 -1.83 -9.62
N TRP A 217 14.57 -1.19 -10.67
CA TRP A 217 15.34 -0.30 -11.55
C TRP A 217 14.91 1.16 -11.46
N LEU A 218 14.10 1.50 -10.47
CA LEU A 218 13.64 2.86 -10.27
C LEU A 218 14.33 3.48 -9.05
N ALA A 219 14.87 4.69 -9.25
CA ALA A 219 15.47 5.44 -8.16
C ALA A 219 14.39 5.95 -7.18
N ALA A 220 14.77 6.12 -5.91
CA ALA A 220 13.89 6.75 -4.94
C ALA A 220 13.63 8.21 -5.34
N HIS A 221 12.39 8.66 -5.17
CA HIS A 221 11.94 10.02 -5.46
C HIS A 221 12.01 10.47 -6.93
N ASP A 222 12.25 9.57 -7.87
CA ASP A 222 12.16 9.84 -9.31
C ASP A 222 10.68 9.92 -9.75
N ALA A 223 10.17 11.15 -9.87
CA ALA A 223 8.78 11.38 -10.20
C ALA A 223 8.44 11.07 -11.68
N ALA A 224 9.40 11.27 -12.57
CA ALA A 224 9.23 10.97 -13.99
C ALA A 224 9.27 9.45 -14.22
N GLY A 225 10.29 8.78 -13.67
CA GLY A 225 10.40 7.32 -13.74
C GLY A 225 9.22 6.61 -13.06
N GLU A 226 8.67 7.15 -11.96
CA GLU A 226 7.44 6.63 -11.35
C GLU A 226 6.27 6.68 -12.34
N ALA A 227 6.10 7.79 -13.07
CA ALA A 227 5.00 7.95 -14.02
C ALA A 227 5.14 6.97 -15.20
N LEU A 228 6.34 6.84 -15.75
CA LEU A 228 6.68 5.92 -16.83
C LEU A 228 6.45 4.46 -16.40
N PHE A 229 6.99 4.07 -15.26
CA PHE A 229 6.82 2.72 -14.72
C PHE A 229 5.34 2.35 -14.53
N ILE A 230 4.52 3.28 -13.99
CA ILE A 230 3.08 3.04 -13.84
C ILE A 230 2.41 2.89 -15.20
N ALA A 231 2.75 3.72 -16.20
CA ALA A 231 2.21 3.60 -17.54
C ALA A 231 2.54 2.22 -18.16
N GLU A 232 3.79 1.79 -18.07
CA GLU A 232 4.25 0.48 -18.56
C GLU A 232 3.51 -0.69 -17.89
N LEU A 233 3.28 -0.62 -16.56
CA LEU A 233 2.50 -1.63 -15.84
C LEU A 233 1.09 -1.83 -16.42
N PHE A 234 0.52 -0.80 -17.02
CA PHE A 234 -0.82 -0.85 -17.62
C PHE A 234 -0.78 -1.01 -19.16
N GLY A 235 0.40 -1.19 -19.76
CA GLY A 235 0.59 -1.40 -21.18
C GLY A 235 0.37 -0.13 -22.01
N LEU A 236 0.58 1.04 -21.41
CA LEU A 236 0.60 2.32 -22.10
C LEU A 236 2.02 2.64 -22.55
N SER A 237 2.16 3.16 -23.76
CA SER A 237 3.44 3.66 -24.25
C SER A 237 3.87 4.87 -23.41
N ALA A 238 5.17 4.94 -23.08
CA ALA A 238 5.75 6.15 -22.52
C ALA A 238 5.65 7.28 -23.56
N TYR A 239 5.33 8.49 -23.13
CA TYR A 239 5.38 9.69 -23.94
C TYR A 239 6.81 10.06 -24.30
#